data_e532ffb81114d7556eb8bc1ffcf9f70c
#
_entry.id   e532ffb81114d7556eb8bc1ffcf9f70c
#
_cell.length_a   1.000
_cell.length_b   1.000
_cell.length_c   1.000
_cell.angle_alpha   90.00
_cell.angle_beta   90.00
_cell.angle_gamma   90.00
#
_symmetry.space_group_name_H-M   'P 1'
#
loop_
_entity.id
_entity.type
_entity.pdbx_description
1 polymer ?
#
loop_
_entity_poly.entity_id
_entity_poly.type
_entity_poly.pdbx_seq_one_letter_code
_entity_poly.pdbx_strand_id
1 'polypeptide(L)'
;MKAQSAFLSALLAGPLIAASLGGCKSPEAPKAGTPEVVVETVVRRNIAIEATYPAQTMGSREVEVRPRLTGILLKRSYQEGHPVNEGQPLYQIDPAEFRTALDQAESQYAQQKAVLDKARRDLARVEPLLKEKAVAQKDVDDARSAMEQAQAALLTAQANVTKARLNLDYTRVASPVSGIASLSLMSEGSLVNGPSSLLTKVVQIDPMYVMFSLPEREKLYFERKRAAGMLDLPHKAPLEVQLTLADGTVYPVSGRLNFSDTLISTSTGTLQLRAELPNAKAQLMPGQFVKVTLKGIEAKDAIVIPQKAVGTSAQGQFVYVVGEDGVAHSRPVETAGTQGDRFFISKGLEAGDQVVVEGLAKVRADKPVKLVVAEQPARPATAAR
;
A
#
# COMPACT_ATOMS: atom_id res chain seq x y z
N MET A 1 -57.63 5.49 -42.21
CA MET A 1 -57.98 4.84 -43.51
C MET A 1 -58.03 3.35 -43.22
N LYS A 2 -59.23 2.80 -43.06
CA LYS A 2 -59.93 1.90 -44.02
C LYS A 2 -59.16 0.56 -44.17
N ALA A 3 -59.67 -0.67 -44.00
CA ALA A 3 -61.04 -1.20 -43.95
C ALA A 3 -60.86 -2.68 -43.57
N GLN A 4 -61.66 -3.33 -42.71
CA GLN A 4 -62.85 -4.14 -43.12
C GLN A 4 -62.50 -5.27 -44.10
N SER A 5 -62.85 -6.53 -43.89
CA SER A 5 -64.16 -7.22 -43.67
C SER A 5 -63.89 -8.72 -43.57
N ALA A 6 -64.46 -9.54 -42.73
CA ALA A 6 -65.83 -10.06 -42.69
C ALA A 6 -66.09 -11.34 -43.50
N PHE A 7 -66.84 -12.29 -42.85
CA PHE A 7 -67.70 -13.40 -43.41
C PHE A 7 -66.99 -14.75 -43.68
N LEU A 8 -67.46 -15.95 -43.38
CA LEU A 8 -68.88 -16.39 -43.30
C LEU A 8 -68.93 -17.81 -42.68
N SER A 9 -70.03 -18.10 -42.05
CA SER A 9 -70.54 -19.34 -41.43
C SER A 9 -70.63 -20.55 -42.35
N ALA A 10 -70.50 -21.76 -41.77
CA ALA A 10 -71.34 -22.91 -42.20
C ALA A 10 -71.54 -23.92 -41.09
N LEU A 11 -72.79 -24.13 -40.72
CA LEU A 11 -73.39 -25.21 -39.96
C LEU A 11 -73.27 -26.53 -40.73
N LEU A 12 -73.12 -27.66 -40.00
CA LEU A 12 -73.89 -28.89 -40.26
C LEU A 12 -73.75 -29.94 -39.14
N ALA A 13 -74.85 -30.60 -38.91
CA ALA A 13 -75.35 -31.43 -37.81
C ALA A 13 -74.68 -32.79 -37.61
N GLY A 14 -74.62 -33.24 -36.40
CA GLY A 14 -74.69 -34.46 -35.62
C GLY A 14 -74.36 -35.84 -36.31
N PRO A 15 -74.20 -36.91 -35.52
CA PRO A 15 -75.13 -37.34 -34.47
C PRO A 15 -74.43 -37.94 -33.18
N LEU A 16 -75.29 -38.10 -32.17
CA LEU A 16 -75.17 -38.84 -30.95
C LEU A 16 -74.51 -40.23 -31.04
N ILE A 17 -73.49 -40.50 -30.24
CA ILE A 17 -73.19 -41.87 -29.78
C ILE A 17 -72.90 -41.84 -28.28
N ALA A 18 -73.80 -42.41 -27.53
CA ALA A 18 -73.63 -42.75 -26.09
C ALA A 18 -72.74 -44.00 -25.98
N ALA A 19 -71.66 -43.92 -25.23
CA ALA A 19 -70.97 -45.11 -24.76
C ALA A 19 -70.17 -44.84 -23.47
N SER A 20 -70.57 -45.50 -22.42
CA SER A 20 -69.86 -46.11 -21.32
C SER A 20 -68.97 -45.25 -20.42
N LEU A 21 -69.46 -45.01 -19.21
CA LEU A 21 -68.75 -44.74 -17.98
C LEU A 21 -67.70 -45.85 -17.70
N GLY A 22 -66.47 -45.61 -18.13
CA GLY A 22 -65.29 -46.36 -17.61
C GLY A 22 -64.64 -45.50 -16.56
N GLY A 23 -64.77 -45.91 -15.30
CA GLY A 23 -64.06 -45.27 -14.14
C GLY A 23 -62.54 -45.33 -14.34
N CYS A 24 -61.91 -44.20 -14.71
CA CYS A 24 -60.46 -44.03 -14.57
C CYS A 24 -60.14 -43.89 -13.08
N LYS A 25 -59.65 -44.96 -12.43
CA LYS A 25 -58.84 -44.83 -11.23
C LYS A 25 -57.72 -43.86 -11.57
N SER A 26 -57.70 -42.65 -10.96
CA SER A 26 -56.53 -41.76 -10.93
C SER A 26 -55.33 -42.58 -10.43
N PRO A 27 -54.20 -42.62 -11.11
CA PRO A 27 -52.99 -43.17 -10.56
C PRO A 27 -52.66 -42.43 -9.27
N GLU A 28 -52.67 -43.20 -8.19
CA GLU A 28 -52.14 -42.67 -6.88
C GLU A 28 -50.74 -42.14 -7.13
N ALA A 29 -50.56 -40.83 -6.98
CA ALA A 29 -49.23 -40.20 -7.10
C ALA A 29 -48.24 -40.95 -6.21
N PRO A 30 -47.08 -41.34 -6.71
CA PRO A 30 -46.11 -42.06 -5.91
C PRO A 30 -45.84 -41.24 -4.64
N LYS A 31 -46.03 -41.86 -3.46
CA LYS A 31 -45.67 -41.25 -2.18
C LYS A 31 -44.24 -40.84 -2.30
N ALA A 32 -44.00 -39.53 -2.41
CA ALA A 32 -42.66 -38.96 -2.44
C ALA A 32 -41.93 -39.45 -1.19
N GLY A 33 -40.98 -40.35 -1.37
CA GLY A 33 -40.15 -40.83 -0.28
C GLY A 33 -39.49 -39.64 0.41
N THR A 34 -39.30 -39.73 1.70
CA THR A 34 -38.59 -38.71 2.51
C THR A 34 -37.28 -38.37 1.79
N PRO A 35 -37.09 -37.10 1.40
CA PRO A 35 -35.88 -36.71 0.66
C PRO A 35 -34.63 -36.93 1.52
N GLU A 36 -33.65 -37.61 0.94
CA GLU A 36 -32.33 -37.75 1.56
C GLU A 36 -31.57 -36.43 1.45
N VAL A 37 -31.06 -35.96 2.58
CA VAL A 37 -30.28 -34.70 2.69
C VAL A 37 -28.99 -34.95 3.46
N VAL A 38 -27.94 -34.25 3.06
CA VAL A 38 -26.66 -34.23 3.80
C VAL A 38 -26.66 -33.06 4.74
N VAL A 39 -26.36 -33.30 6.00
CA VAL A 39 -26.28 -32.27 7.02
C VAL A 39 -24.84 -32.07 7.52
N GLU A 40 -24.50 -30.84 7.88
CA GLU A 40 -23.27 -30.51 8.57
C GLU A 40 -23.65 -29.90 9.94
N THR A 41 -22.98 -30.39 11.00
CA THR A 41 -23.18 -29.82 12.33
C THR A 41 -22.43 -28.52 12.45
N VAL A 42 -23.14 -27.47 12.85
CA VAL A 42 -22.57 -26.13 13.06
C VAL A 42 -21.64 -26.16 14.27
N VAL A 43 -20.41 -25.73 14.04
CA VAL A 43 -19.42 -25.58 15.12
C VAL A 43 -18.86 -24.16 15.11
N ARG A 44 -18.59 -23.65 16.32
CA ARG A 44 -17.86 -22.40 16.49
C ARG A 44 -16.36 -22.68 16.37
N ARG A 45 -15.66 -21.88 15.59
CA ARG A 45 -14.20 -21.99 15.44
C ARG A 45 -13.58 -20.63 15.17
N ASN A 46 -12.31 -20.50 15.53
CA ASN A 46 -11.53 -19.34 15.12
C ASN A 46 -11.16 -19.45 13.66
N ILE A 47 -11.36 -18.37 12.92
CA ILE A 47 -11.18 -18.37 11.48
C ILE A 47 -10.38 -17.14 11.09
N ALA A 48 -9.31 -17.34 10.31
CA ALA A 48 -8.58 -16.25 9.72
C ALA A 48 -9.47 -15.49 8.73
N ILE A 49 -9.56 -14.18 8.87
CA ILE A 49 -10.24 -13.30 7.93
C ILE A 49 -9.19 -12.65 7.05
N GLU A 50 -9.38 -12.72 5.75
CA GLU A 50 -8.57 -12.02 4.77
C GLU A 50 -9.37 -10.84 4.19
N ALA A 51 -8.86 -9.63 4.36
CA ALA A 51 -9.44 -8.43 3.79
C ALA A 51 -8.57 -7.95 2.63
N THR A 52 -9.18 -7.84 1.44
CA THR A 52 -8.44 -7.49 0.21
C THR A 52 -8.86 -6.12 -0.31
N TYR A 53 -7.88 -5.27 -0.61
CA TYR A 53 -8.06 -3.90 -1.07
C TYR A 53 -7.28 -3.62 -2.34
N PRO A 54 -7.82 -2.79 -3.25
CA PRO A 54 -7.02 -2.24 -4.34
C PRO A 54 -5.95 -1.32 -3.78
N ALA A 55 -4.75 -1.39 -4.34
CA ALA A 55 -3.59 -0.70 -3.86
C ALA A 55 -2.70 -0.24 -5.01
N GLN A 56 -1.79 0.68 -4.72
CA GLN A 56 -0.78 1.15 -5.64
C GLN A 56 0.60 1.13 -4.99
N THR A 57 1.59 0.63 -5.72
CA THR A 57 2.99 0.66 -5.30
C THR A 57 3.58 2.05 -5.46
N MET A 58 4.49 2.45 -4.57
CA MET A 58 5.26 3.67 -4.68
C MET A 58 6.67 3.47 -4.11
N GLY A 59 7.62 4.22 -4.58
CA GLY A 59 8.96 4.21 -3.99
C GLY A 59 8.94 4.65 -2.53
N SER A 60 9.81 4.06 -1.72
CA SER A 60 9.93 4.49 -0.31
C SER A 60 10.46 5.92 -0.17
N ARG A 61 11.26 6.36 -1.14
CA ARG A 61 11.72 7.75 -1.28
C ARG A 61 11.76 8.12 -2.75
N GLU A 62 11.18 9.25 -3.09
CA GLU A 62 11.31 9.87 -4.41
C GLU A 62 11.94 11.24 -4.23
N VAL A 63 13.10 11.46 -4.84
CA VAL A 63 13.86 12.70 -4.68
C VAL A 63 14.13 13.31 -6.04
N GLU A 64 13.73 14.57 -6.18
CA GLU A 64 14.05 15.38 -7.34
C GLU A 64 15.50 15.84 -7.27
N VAL A 65 16.25 15.56 -8.32
CA VAL A 65 17.64 16.02 -8.46
C VAL A 65 17.64 17.36 -9.17
N ARG A 66 18.01 18.40 -8.44
CA ARG A 66 18.08 19.78 -8.91
C ARG A 66 19.48 20.35 -8.67
N PRO A 67 20.05 21.10 -9.61
CA PRO A 67 21.33 21.75 -9.41
C PRO A 67 21.19 22.86 -8.36
N ARG A 68 22.30 23.21 -7.69
CA ARG A 68 22.34 24.34 -6.75
C ARG A 68 22.87 25.62 -7.38
N LEU A 69 23.47 25.48 -8.58
CA LEU A 69 24.12 26.55 -9.32
C LEU A 69 23.54 26.66 -10.72
N THR A 70 23.67 27.86 -11.29
CA THR A 70 23.39 28.12 -12.70
C THR A 70 24.64 27.85 -13.52
N GLY A 71 24.52 27.24 -14.69
CA GLY A 71 25.64 26.96 -15.57
C GLY A 71 25.24 26.01 -16.72
N ILE A 72 26.19 25.72 -17.60
CA ILE A 72 25.97 24.81 -18.71
C ILE A 72 26.15 23.36 -18.23
N LEU A 73 25.22 22.50 -18.58
CA LEU A 73 25.29 21.06 -18.32
C LEU A 73 26.25 20.41 -19.30
N LEU A 74 27.44 20.01 -18.85
CA LEU A 74 28.47 19.45 -19.75
C LEU A 74 28.25 17.98 -20.04
N LYS A 75 27.90 17.20 -18.99
CA LYS A 75 27.86 15.74 -19.09
C LYS A 75 26.88 15.12 -18.14
N ARG A 76 26.19 14.06 -18.59
CA ARG A 76 25.47 13.09 -17.80
C ARG A 76 26.35 11.87 -17.52
N SER A 77 26.50 11.48 -16.27
CA SER A 77 27.40 10.40 -15.84
C SER A 77 26.69 9.15 -15.36
N TYR A 78 25.40 9.02 -15.60
CA TYR A 78 24.59 7.85 -15.27
C TYR A 78 23.81 7.34 -16.49
N GLN A 79 23.32 6.12 -16.39
CA GLN A 79 22.43 5.51 -17.38
C GLN A 79 20.99 5.60 -16.86
N GLU A 80 20.07 6.11 -17.68
CA GLU A 80 18.66 6.24 -17.37
C GLU A 80 18.01 4.87 -17.14
N GLY A 81 17.10 4.81 -16.15
CA GLY A 81 16.44 3.55 -15.77
C GLY A 81 17.33 2.56 -15.01
N HIS A 82 18.58 2.90 -14.71
CA HIS A 82 19.51 2.03 -14.00
C HIS A 82 19.71 2.45 -12.54
N PRO A 83 20.13 1.51 -11.67
CA PRO A 83 20.40 1.82 -10.28
C PRO A 83 21.61 2.76 -10.14
N VAL A 84 21.49 3.70 -9.21
CA VAL A 84 22.54 4.62 -8.78
C VAL A 84 22.68 4.57 -7.26
N ASN A 85 23.90 4.79 -6.78
CA ASN A 85 24.17 4.85 -5.35
C ASN A 85 24.09 6.29 -4.83
N GLU A 86 23.81 6.46 -3.55
CA GLU A 86 23.93 7.76 -2.87
C GLU A 86 25.36 8.30 -3.02
N GLY A 87 25.49 9.59 -3.35
CA GLY A 87 26.77 10.24 -3.63
C GLY A 87 27.34 9.98 -5.03
N GLN A 88 26.76 9.08 -5.84
CA GLN A 88 27.22 8.84 -7.20
C GLN A 88 27.01 10.08 -8.08
N PRO A 89 28.04 10.56 -8.81
CA PRO A 89 27.88 11.67 -9.74
C PRO A 89 26.86 11.35 -10.83
N LEU A 90 25.87 12.22 -11.01
CA LEU A 90 24.84 12.10 -12.05
C LEU A 90 25.09 13.09 -13.18
N TYR A 91 25.47 14.33 -12.84
CA TYR A 91 25.70 15.37 -13.83
C TYR A 91 26.93 16.22 -13.48
N GLN A 92 27.53 16.79 -14.51
CA GLN A 92 28.60 17.76 -14.40
C GLN A 92 28.15 19.07 -15.05
N ILE A 93 28.10 20.14 -14.26
CA ILE A 93 27.95 21.51 -14.70
C ILE A 93 29.36 22.04 -15.02
N ASP A 94 29.50 22.98 -15.96
CA ASP A 94 30.77 23.57 -16.32
C ASP A 94 31.50 24.15 -15.09
N PRO A 95 32.65 23.59 -14.69
CA PRO A 95 33.38 24.03 -13.52
C PRO A 95 34.34 25.18 -13.79
N ALA A 96 34.50 25.65 -15.05
CA ALA A 96 35.60 26.56 -15.42
C ALA A 96 35.53 27.89 -14.64
N GLU A 97 34.35 28.55 -14.62
CA GLU A 97 34.13 29.78 -13.87
C GLU A 97 34.36 29.57 -12.36
N PHE A 98 33.87 28.48 -11.79
CA PHE A 98 33.97 28.20 -10.35
C PHE A 98 35.40 27.85 -9.93
N ARG A 99 36.21 27.22 -10.82
CA ARG A 99 37.64 27.01 -10.59
C ARG A 99 38.37 28.34 -10.53
N THR A 100 38.14 29.23 -11.52
CA THR A 100 38.75 30.56 -11.55
C THR A 100 38.39 31.35 -10.30
N ALA A 101 37.14 31.30 -9.84
CA ALA A 101 36.71 31.94 -8.61
C ALA A 101 37.39 31.37 -7.35
N LEU A 102 37.65 30.04 -7.32
CA LEU A 102 38.41 29.42 -6.24
C LEU A 102 39.88 29.89 -6.26
N ASP A 103 40.53 29.86 -7.41
CA ASP A 103 41.93 30.30 -7.57
C ASP A 103 42.10 31.77 -7.12
N GLN A 104 41.14 32.63 -7.48
CA GLN A 104 41.10 34.04 -7.03
C GLN A 104 40.98 34.16 -5.50
N ALA A 105 40.07 33.36 -4.88
CA ALA A 105 39.88 33.38 -3.44
C ALA A 105 41.10 32.83 -2.68
N GLU A 106 41.77 31.80 -3.21
CA GLU A 106 43.01 31.24 -2.66
C GLU A 106 44.17 32.25 -2.76
N SER A 107 44.28 32.99 -3.86
CA SER A 107 45.26 34.06 -4.03
C SER A 107 45.04 35.16 -2.99
N GLN A 108 43.78 35.58 -2.78
CA GLN A 108 43.45 36.60 -1.77
C GLN A 108 43.76 36.11 -0.34
N TYR A 109 43.51 34.84 -0.03
CA TYR A 109 43.88 34.24 1.24
C TYR A 109 45.39 34.24 1.45
N ALA A 110 46.17 33.86 0.45
CA ALA A 110 47.63 33.89 0.52
C ALA A 110 48.17 35.30 0.77
N GLN A 111 47.58 36.34 0.11
CA GLN A 111 47.90 37.76 0.36
C GLN A 111 47.64 38.16 1.80
N GLN A 112 46.43 37.85 2.35
CA GLN A 112 46.11 38.26 3.73
C GLN A 112 46.97 37.50 4.75
N LYS A 113 47.34 36.23 4.44
CA LYS A 113 48.31 35.48 5.27
C LYS A 113 49.66 36.18 5.36
N ALA A 114 50.17 36.64 4.23
CA ALA A 114 51.46 37.41 4.20
C ALA A 114 51.37 38.72 5.01
N VAL A 115 50.22 39.43 4.96
CA VAL A 115 49.96 40.61 5.75
C VAL A 115 49.97 40.32 7.25
N LEU A 116 49.27 39.26 7.66
CA LEU A 116 49.25 38.81 9.06
C LEU A 116 50.65 38.40 9.54
N ASP A 117 51.38 37.63 8.73
CA ASP A 117 52.75 37.22 9.06
C ASP A 117 53.69 38.39 9.22
N LYS A 118 53.53 39.45 8.41
CA LYS A 118 54.22 40.73 8.58
C LYS A 118 53.84 41.36 9.94
N ALA A 119 52.56 41.57 10.21
CA ALA A 119 52.06 42.22 11.42
C ALA A 119 52.50 41.48 12.68
N ARG A 120 52.51 40.16 12.65
CA ARG A 120 53.04 39.33 13.78
C ARG A 120 54.51 39.53 14.02
N ARG A 121 55.34 39.62 12.95
CA ARG A 121 56.79 39.94 13.10
C ARG A 121 57.00 41.34 13.62
N ASP A 122 56.21 42.30 13.20
CA ASP A 122 56.32 43.68 13.68
C ASP A 122 55.95 43.81 15.14
N LEU A 123 54.85 43.20 15.60
CA LEU A 123 54.46 43.13 17.02
C LEU A 123 55.56 42.42 17.86
N ALA A 124 56.04 41.25 17.42
CA ALA A 124 57.08 40.51 18.09
C ALA A 124 58.42 41.28 18.25
N ARG A 125 58.65 42.26 17.33
CA ARG A 125 59.82 43.11 17.41
C ARG A 125 59.64 44.23 18.39
N VAL A 126 58.49 44.91 18.46
CA VAL A 126 58.28 46.09 19.32
C VAL A 126 57.90 45.71 20.76
N GLU A 127 57.26 44.57 21.02
CA GLU A 127 56.81 44.17 22.34
C GLU A 127 57.95 44.01 23.38
N PRO A 128 59.15 43.42 23.07
CA PRO A 128 60.26 43.39 24.01
C PRO A 128 60.89 44.75 24.26
N LEU A 129 60.92 45.68 23.26
CA LEU A 129 61.49 47.00 23.38
C LEU A 129 60.71 47.89 24.34
N LEU A 130 59.41 47.61 24.54
CA LEU A 130 58.63 48.31 25.57
C LEU A 130 59.16 48.00 27.00
N LYS A 131 59.54 46.76 27.26
CA LYS A 131 60.11 46.34 28.57
C LYS A 131 61.45 47.08 28.83
N GLU A 132 62.20 47.35 27.78
CA GLU A 132 63.46 48.12 27.83
C GLU A 132 63.22 49.64 27.80
N LYS A 133 61.96 50.11 27.77
CA LYS A 133 61.55 51.52 27.65
C LYS A 133 62.09 52.23 26.37
N ALA A 134 62.40 51.47 25.33
CA ALA A 134 62.95 51.99 24.08
C ALA A 134 61.86 52.43 23.08
N VAL A 135 60.58 52.09 23.35
CA VAL A 135 59.40 52.50 22.53
C VAL A 135 58.25 52.95 23.45
N ALA A 136 57.28 53.71 22.91
CA ALA A 136 56.10 54.12 23.64
C ALA A 136 55.04 52.96 23.71
N GLN A 137 54.22 52.92 24.74
CA GLN A 137 53.10 52.01 24.86
C GLN A 137 52.20 52.05 23.62
N LYS A 138 51.97 53.24 23.06
CA LYS A 138 51.16 53.46 21.86
C LYS A 138 51.68 52.64 20.66
N ASP A 139 53.02 52.53 20.47
CA ASP A 139 53.60 51.81 19.35
C ASP A 139 53.28 50.27 19.42
N VAL A 140 53.26 49.71 20.63
CA VAL A 140 52.87 48.30 20.86
C VAL A 140 51.37 48.11 20.64
N ASP A 141 50.53 49.04 21.13
CA ASP A 141 49.07 48.97 20.97
C ASP A 141 48.70 49.11 19.49
N ASP A 142 49.34 49.99 18.75
CA ASP A 142 49.16 50.14 17.30
C ASP A 142 49.60 48.86 16.55
N ALA A 143 50.71 48.21 16.88
CA ALA A 143 51.19 47.00 16.29
C ALA A 143 50.25 45.79 16.60
N ARG A 144 49.72 45.72 17.85
CA ARG A 144 48.76 44.73 18.27
C ARG A 144 47.44 44.87 17.50
N SER A 145 46.94 46.09 17.43
CA SER A 145 45.72 46.41 16.65
C SER A 145 45.87 46.03 15.17
N ALA A 146 47.03 46.31 14.57
CA ALA A 146 47.34 45.94 13.19
C ALA A 146 47.36 44.39 13.01
N MET A 147 47.92 43.68 13.98
CA MET A 147 47.91 42.18 13.95
C MET A 147 46.51 41.63 14.05
N GLU A 148 45.69 42.17 14.97
CA GLU A 148 44.27 41.72 15.15
C GLU A 148 43.44 42.04 13.91
N GLN A 149 43.61 43.18 13.28
CA GLN A 149 42.97 43.55 12.02
C GLN A 149 43.38 42.61 10.88
N ALA A 150 44.66 42.27 10.76
CA ALA A 150 45.17 41.36 9.77
C ALA A 150 44.65 39.94 10.00
N GLN A 151 44.52 39.53 11.26
CA GLN A 151 43.91 38.24 11.61
C GLN A 151 42.42 38.15 11.22
N ALA A 152 41.65 39.19 11.48
CA ALA A 152 40.25 39.25 11.07
C ALA A 152 40.10 39.21 9.53
N ALA A 153 40.98 39.96 8.81
CA ALA A 153 41.01 39.92 7.34
C ALA A 153 41.36 38.55 6.78
N LEU A 154 42.27 37.80 7.42
CA LEU A 154 42.61 36.43 7.04
C LEU A 154 41.41 35.50 7.22
N LEU A 155 40.67 35.59 8.33
CA LEU A 155 39.46 34.79 8.58
C LEU A 155 38.40 35.03 7.50
N THR A 156 38.23 36.32 7.10
CA THR A 156 37.30 36.66 6.01
C THR A 156 37.75 36.04 4.68
N ALA A 157 39.03 36.12 4.34
CA ALA A 157 39.57 35.49 3.13
C ALA A 157 39.43 33.96 3.16
N GLN A 158 39.63 33.32 4.32
CA GLN A 158 39.43 31.90 4.52
C GLN A 158 37.97 31.47 4.28
N ALA A 159 37.02 32.27 4.74
CA ALA A 159 35.60 32.03 4.50
C ALA A 159 35.25 32.13 3.00
N ASN A 160 35.87 33.06 2.28
CA ASN A 160 35.69 33.19 0.82
C ASN A 160 36.25 31.98 0.05
N VAL A 161 37.39 31.43 0.45
CA VAL A 161 37.93 30.16 -0.12
C VAL A 161 36.95 29.00 0.11
N THR A 162 36.43 28.89 1.34
CA THR A 162 35.44 27.83 1.66
C THR A 162 34.19 27.93 0.81
N LYS A 163 33.67 29.17 0.62
CA LYS A 163 32.52 29.41 -0.24
C LYS A 163 32.79 29.08 -1.70
N ALA A 164 33.93 29.49 -2.24
CA ALA A 164 34.30 29.21 -3.63
C ALA A 164 34.48 27.69 -3.88
N ARG A 165 35.10 26.98 -2.93
CA ARG A 165 35.25 25.52 -2.97
C ARG A 165 33.92 24.81 -2.96
N LEU A 166 33.00 25.22 -2.08
CA LEU A 166 31.66 24.68 -2.01
C LEU A 166 30.88 24.87 -3.34
N ASN A 167 31.01 26.05 -3.95
CA ASN A 167 30.41 26.31 -5.26
C ASN A 167 31.01 25.39 -6.36
N LEU A 168 32.31 25.18 -6.34
CA LEU A 168 32.96 24.25 -7.27
C LEU A 168 32.46 22.81 -7.04
N ASP A 169 32.32 22.39 -5.81
CA ASP A 169 31.77 21.05 -5.48
C ASP A 169 30.33 20.90 -5.98
N TYR A 170 29.53 21.95 -5.91
CA TYR A 170 28.15 21.93 -6.41
C TYR A 170 28.04 21.81 -7.94
N THR A 171 29.12 22.02 -8.69
CA THR A 171 29.13 21.72 -10.14
C THR A 171 29.02 20.23 -10.42
N ARG A 172 29.32 19.37 -9.45
CA ARG A 172 29.10 17.93 -9.51
C ARG A 172 27.79 17.60 -8.84
N VAL A 173 26.76 17.36 -9.62
CA VAL A 173 25.45 17.00 -9.10
C VAL A 173 25.43 15.50 -8.85
N ALA A 174 25.34 15.10 -7.59
CA ALA A 174 25.33 13.71 -7.17
C ALA A 174 23.93 13.26 -6.73
N SER A 175 23.70 11.93 -6.71
CA SER A 175 22.47 11.36 -6.22
C SER A 175 22.34 11.56 -4.71
N PRO A 176 21.20 12.07 -4.24
CA PRO A 176 20.94 12.26 -2.81
C PRO A 176 20.52 10.96 -2.09
N VAL A 177 20.18 9.89 -2.83
CA VAL A 177 19.74 8.59 -2.33
C VAL A 177 20.16 7.48 -3.28
N SER A 178 20.26 6.27 -2.76
CA SER A 178 20.39 5.06 -3.62
C SER A 178 19.01 4.68 -4.17
N GLY A 179 18.92 4.39 -5.47
CA GLY A 179 17.66 4.06 -6.13
C GLY A 179 17.80 3.95 -7.64
N ILE A 180 16.70 3.97 -8.36
CA ILE A 180 16.65 4.01 -9.81
C ILE A 180 16.59 5.46 -10.30
N ALA A 181 17.55 5.85 -11.13
CA ALA A 181 17.52 7.17 -11.74
C ALA A 181 16.61 7.18 -12.97
N SER A 182 15.68 8.12 -12.99
CA SER A 182 14.71 8.29 -14.07
C SER A 182 15.35 8.92 -15.32
N LEU A 183 14.52 9.19 -16.33
CA LEU A 183 14.89 9.91 -17.54
C LEU A 183 15.48 11.27 -17.21
N SER A 184 16.48 11.71 -17.96
CA SER A 184 17.03 13.07 -17.92
C SER A 184 16.06 14.05 -18.58
N LEU A 185 15.70 15.10 -17.86
CA LEU A 185 14.79 16.13 -18.36
C LEU A 185 15.53 17.30 -19.05
N MET A 186 16.86 17.33 -18.92
CA MET A 186 17.73 18.34 -19.51
C MET A 186 18.83 17.66 -20.31
N SER A 187 19.09 18.18 -21.51
CA SER A 187 20.13 17.67 -22.40
C SER A 187 21.51 18.29 -22.09
N GLU A 188 22.56 17.56 -22.40
CA GLU A 188 23.93 18.10 -22.40
C GLU A 188 24.01 19.34 -23.32
N GLY A 189 24.74 20.35 -22.92
CA GLY A 189 24.80 21.66 -23.57
C GLY A 189 23.72 22.64 -23.14
N SER A 190 22.71 22.23 -22.40
CA SER A 190 21.65 23.13 -21.93
C SER A 190 22.10 24.00 -20.76
N LEU A 191 21.60 25.22 -20.71
CA LEU A 191 21.72 26.08 -19.54
C LEU A 191 20.75 25.61 -18.44
N VAL A 192 21.25 25.30 -17.26
CA VAL A 192 20.45 25.01 -16.06
C VAL A 192 20.44 26.20 -15.13
N ASN A 193 19.25 26.51 -14.58
CA ASN A 193 19.01 27.71 -13.76
C ASN A 193 18.86 27.34 -12.28
N GLY A 194 19.92 26.85 -11.66
CA GLY A 194 19.94 26.51 -10.24
C GLY A 194 18.74 25.62 -9.82
N PRO A 195 18.15 25.86 -8.63
CA PRO A 195 17.10 25.00 -8.09
C PRO A 195 15.80 24.94 -8.90
N SER A 196 15.58 25.87 -9.84
CA SER A 196 14.37 25.87 -10.68
C SER A 196 14.40 24.79 -11.77
N SER A 197 15.58 24.32 -12.18
CA SER A 197 15.75 23.28 -13.18
C SER A 197 15.65 21.89 -12.55
N LEU A 198 14.72 21.06 -13.00
CA LEU A 198 14.64 19.65 -12.65
C LEU A 198 15.48 18.85 -13.64
N LEU A 199 16.52 18.14 -13.15
CA LEU A 199 17.41 17.34 -14.00
C LEU A 199 16.88 15.93 -14.19
N THR A 200 16.58 15.26 -13.09
CA THR A 200 16.01 13.90 -13.05
C THR A 200 15.37 13.66 -11.69
N LYS A 201 14.76 12.46 -11.54
CA LYS A 201 14.29 11.96 -10.25
C LYS A 201 15.03 10.66 -9.94
N VAL A 202 15.31 10.45 -8.66
CA VAL A 202 15.81 9.16 -8.16
C VAL A 202 14.79 8.59 -7.22
N VAL A 203 14.37 7.35 -7.49
CA VAL A 203 13.35 6.65 -6.74
C VAL A 203 13.96 5.44 -6.04
N GLN A 204 13.89 5.42 -4.73
CA GLN A 204 14.26 4.27 -3.93
C GLN A 204 13.15 3.24 -4.00
N ILE A 205 13.44 2.06 -4.54
CA ILE A 205 12.49 0.99 -4.78
C ILE A 205 12.61 -0.18 -3.80
N ASP A 206 13.60 -0.17 -2.92
CA ASP A 206 13.77 -1.13 -1.84
C ASP A 206 14.07 -0.38 -0.53
N PRO A 207 13.21 -0.49 0.48
CA PRO A 207 11.91 -1.16 0.43
C PRO A 207 10.91 -0.45 -0.50
N MET A 208 9.90 -1.19 -0.96
CA MET A 208 8.76 -0.63 -1.72
C MET A 208 7.61 -0.33 -0.76
N TYR A 209 6.95 0.81 -0.95
CA TYR A 209 5.71 1.13 -0.27
C TYR A 209 4.50 0.75 -1.12
N VAL A 210 3.44 0.36 -0.45
CA VAL A 210 2.15 0.07 -1.07
C VAL A 210 1.08 0.82 -0.32
N MET A 211 0.40 1.71 -1.03
CA MET A 211 -0.67 2.55 -0.49
C MET A 211 -2.02 1.95 -0.84
N PHE A 212 -2.91 1.86 0.13
CA PHE A 212 -4.29 1.41 -0.07
C PHE A 212 -5.23 2.13 0.88
N SER A 213 -6.52 2.08 0.57
CA SER A 213 -7.54 2.83 1.29
C SER A 213 -8.54 1.89 1.95
N LEU A 214 -8.75 2.07 3.25
CA LEU A 214 -9.75 1.34 4.04
C LEU A 214 -11.00 2.22 4.18
N PRO A 215 -12.20 1.79 3.73
CA PRO A 215 -13.45 2.53 3.95
C PRO A 215 -13.74 2.72 5.45
N GLU A 216 -14.19 3.91 5.85
CA GLU A 216 -14.53 4.22 7.24
C GLU A 216 -15.53 3.21 7.82
N ARG A 217 -16.52 2.82 7.03
CA ARG A 217 -17.50 1.81 7.45
C ARG A 217 -16.86 0.49 7.87
N GLU A 218 -15.84 0.03 7.14
CA GLU A 218 -15.11 -1.20 7.47
C GLU A 218 -14.24 -1.00 8.71
N LYS A 219 -13.55 0.14 8.83
CA LYS A 219 -12.80 0.48 10.04
C LYS A 219 -13.68 0.39 11.28
N LEU A 220 -14.85 1.05 11.25
CA LEU A 220 -15.84 1.02 12.35
C LEU A 220 -16.40 -0.40 12.60
N TYR A 221 -16.56 -1.21 11.55
CA TYR A 221 -16.96 -2.61 11.68
C TYR A 221 -15.89 -3.41 12.43
N PHE A 222 -14.63 -3.31 12.02
CA PHE A 222 -13.53 -4.00 12.71
C PHE A 222 -13.36 -3.53 14.16
N GLU A 223 -13.46 -2.24 14.42
CA GLU A 223 -13.38 -1.70 15.79
C GLU A 223 -14.48 -2.22 16.69
N ARG A 224 -15.73 -2.22 16.22
CA ARG A 224 -16.87 -2.75 16.98
C ARG A 224 -16.73 -4.24 17.25
N LYS A 225 -16.33 -5.02 16.27
CA LYS A 225 -16.12 -6.47 16.43
C LYS A 225 -14.96 -6.77 17.36
N ARG A 226 -13.91 -5.98 17.33
CA ARG A 226 -12.78 -6.09 18.27
C ARG A 226 -13.23 -5.73 19.69
N ALA A 227 -13.95 -4.64 19.87
CA ALA A 227 -14.49 -4.23 21.17
C ALA A 227 -15.43 -5.28 21.78
N ALA A 228 -16.18 -5.99 20.94
CA ALA A 228 -17.05 -7.10 21.35
C ALA A 228 -16.27 -8.43 21.59
N GLY A 229 -14.94 -8.46 21.42
CA GLY A 229 -14.12 -9.67 21.58
C GLY A 229 -14.30 -10.70 20.47
N MET A 230 -15.02 -10.37 19.40
CA MET A 230 -15.29 -11.26 18.27
C MET A 230 -14.19 -11.28 17.22
N LEU A 231 -13.30 -10.28 17.23
CA LEU A 231 -12.12 -10.22 16.37
C LEU A 231 -10.87 -10.10 17.24
N ASP A 232 -9.88 -10.88 16.88
CA ASP A 232 -8.50 -10.74 17.38
C ASP A 232 -7.63 -10.13 16.29
N LEU A 233 -6.90 -9.10 16.68
CA LEU A 233 -5.88 -8.46 15.86
C LEU A 233 -4.55 -8.66 16.57
N PRO A 234 -3.45 -8.89 15.88
CA PRO A 234 -2.17 -9.08 16.52
C PRO A 234 -1.79 -7.84 17.34
N HIS A 235 -1.79 -7.96 18.67
CA HIS A 235 -1.52 -6.85 19.59
C HIS A 235 -0.05 -6.40 19.61
N LYS A 236 0.88 -7.26 19.18
CA LYS A 236 2.33 -7.04 19.32
C LYS A 236 3.10 -7.02 17.99
N ALA A 237 2.46 -7.37 16.89
CA ALA A 237 3.08 -7.38 15.58
C ALA A 237 2.22 -6.58 14.58
N PRO A 238 2.83 -5.86 13.64
CA PRO A 238 2.08 -5.25 12.54
C PRO A 238 1.37 -6.33 11.71
N LEU A 239 0.20 -5.99 11.16
CA LEU A 239 -0.53 -6.87 10.24
C LEU A 239 0.37 -7.25 9.05
N GLU A 240 0.35 -8.52 8.73
CA GLU A 240 1.04 -9.03 7.55
C GLU A 240 0.25 -8.66 6.30
N VAL A 241 0.98 -8.26 5.27
CA VAL A 241 0.43 -7.82 4.00
C VAL A 241 0.95 -8.71 2.89
N GLN A 242 0.06 -9.41 2.22
CA GLN A 242 0.35 -10.16 1.00
C GLN A 242 -0.07 -9.35 -0.22
N LEU A 243 0.78 -9.33 -1.24
CA LEU A 243 0.53 -8.62 -2.49
C LEU A 243 0.14 -9.59 -3.59
N THR A 244 -0.87 -9.23 -4.38
CA THR A 244 -1.23 -9.92 -5.62
C THR A 244 -1.10 -8.94 -6.77
N LEU A 245 -0.29 -9.29 -7.76
CA LEU A 245 -0.05 -8.49 -8.96
C LEU A 245 -1.28 -8.47 -9.89
N ALA A 246 -1.26 -7.62 -10.90
CA ALA A 246 -2.36 -7.44 -11.82
C ALA A 246 -2.70 -8.71 -12.63
N ASP A 247 -1.71 -9.57 -12.86
CA ASP A 247 -1.87 -10.88 -13.53
C ASP A 247 -2.40 -12.00 -12.63
N GLY A 248 -2.65 -11.70 -11.35
CA GLY A 248 -3.08 -12.68 -10.34
C GLY A 248 -1.94 -13.39 -9.63
N THR A 249 -0.68 -13.15 -10.01
CA THR A 249 0.48 -13.74 -9.36
C THR A 249 0.64 -13.17 -7.94
N VAL A 250 0.84 -14.06 -6.97
CA VAL A 250 1.14 -13.65 -5.59
C VAL A 250 2.61 -13.29 -5.47
N TYR A 251 2.91 -12.09 -4.97
CA TYR A 251 4.28 -11.68 -4.70
C TYR A 251 4.87 -12.53 -3.56
N PRO A 252 6.07 -13.13 -3.76
CA PRO A 252 6.56 -14.18 -2.86
C PRO A 252 6.98 -13.69 -1.47
N VAL A 253 7.16 -12.38 -1.29
CA VAL A 253 7.59 -11.79 -0.02
C VAL A 253 6.44 -11.00 0.59
N SER A 254 6.09 -11.36 1.83
CA SER A 254 5.10 -10.61 2.59
C SER A 254 5.68 -9.29 3.10
N GLY A 255 4.83 -8.27 3.14
CA GLY A 255 5.13 -6.99 3.76
C GLY A 255 4.48 -6.84 5.12
N ARG A 256 4.62 -5.65 5.68
CA ARG A 256 4.04 -5.27 6.96
C ARG A 256 3.33 -3.93 6.86
N LEU A 257 2.17 -3.84 7.50
CA LEU A 257 1.50 -2.55 7.68
C LEU A 257 2.36 -1.69 8.60
N ASN A 258 2.91 -0.58 8.09
CA ASN A 258 3.81 0.29 8.85
C ASN A 258 3.23 1.68 9.13
N PHE A 259 2.11 2.03 8.49
CA PHE A 259 1.47 3.33 8.69
C PHE A 259 -0.05 3.24 8.48
N SER A 260 -0.77 3.93 9.33
CA SER A 260 -2.20 4.22 9.20
C SER A 260 -2.39 5.71 9.43
N ASP A 261 -3.02 6.40 8.50
CA ASP A 261 -3.32 7.82 8.65
C ASP A 261 -4.24 8.04 9.86
N THR A 262 -4.21 9.23 10.41
CA THR A 262 -5.14 9.68 11.46
C THR A 262 -6.33 10.43 10.89
N LEU A 263 -6.25 10.85 9.62
CA LEU A 263 -7.28 11.61 8.93
C LEU A 263 -8.03 10.73 7.94
N ILE A 264 -9.34 10.84 7.97
CA ILE A 264 -10.22 10.26 6.95
C ILE A 264 -10.32 11.28 5.81
N SER A 265 -10.06 10.81 4.58
CA SER A 265 -10.25 11.63 3.39
C SER A 265 -11.72 12.00 3.25
N THR A 266 -12.01 13.29 3.31
CA THR A 266 -13.39 13.82 3.22
C THR A 266 -14.02 13.64 1.84
N SER A 267 -13.20 13.48 0.79
CA SER A 267 -13.67 13.25 -0.58
C SER A 267 -14.09 11.81 -0.85
N THR A 268 -13.47 10.84 -0.17
CA THR A 268 -13.69 9.41 -0.43
C THR A 268 -14.24 8.64 0.76
N GLY A 269 -14.25 9.22 1.98
CA GLY A 269 -14.65 8.54 3.20
C GLY A 269 -13.73 7.35 3.54
N THR A 270 -12.45 7.45 3.22
CA THR A 270 -11.49 6.36 3.42
C THR A 270 -10.30 6.79 4.27
N LEU A 271 -9.76 5.84 5.03
CA LEU A 271 -8.52 5.94 5.77
C LEU A 271 -7.38 5.41 4.91
N GLN A 272 -6.30 6.18 4.77
CA GLN A 272 -5.14 5.74 4.01
C GLN A 272 -4.21 4.89 4.87
N LEU A 273 -3.81 3.75 4.31
CA LEU A 273 -2.90 2.79 4.93
C LEU A 273 -1.68 2.60 4.03
N ARG A 274 -0.54 2.30 4.65
CA ARG A 274 0.70 1.99 3.93
C ARG A 274 1.31 0.71 4.47
N ALA A 275 1.66 -0.16 3.55
CA ALA A 275 2.50 -1.31 3.83
C ALA A 275 3.90 -1.11 3.26
N GLU A 276 4.87 -1.75 3.87
CA GLU A 276 6.26 -1.79 3.45
C GLU A 276 6.63 -3.22 3.07
N LEU A 277 7.18 -3.38 1.87
CA LEU A 277 7.58 -4.68 1.31
C LEU A 277 9.05 -4.64 0.86
N PRO A 278 9.84 -5.68 1.18
CA PRO A 278 11.17 -5.85 0.58
C PRO A 278 11.06 -6.04 -0.93
N ASN A 279 11.93 -5.38 -1.69
CA ASN A 279 11.96 -5.45 -3.15
C ASN A 279 13.39 -5.54 -3.70
N ALA A 280 14.26 -6.27 -3.02
CA ALA A 280 15.68 -6.39 -3.37
C ALA A 280 15.94 -6.90 -4.81
N LYS A 281 14.99 -7.63 -5.40
CA LYS A 281 15.07 -8.12 -6.79
C LYS A 281 14.47 -7.14 -7.81
N ALA A 282 14.04 -5.95 -7.39
CA ALA A 282 13.41 -4.94 -8.24
C ALA A 282 12.23 -5.47 -9.10
N GLN A 283 11.47 -6.44 -8.59
CA GLN A 283 10.32 -7.02 -9.29
C GLN A 283 9.11 -6.09 -9.25
N LEU A 284 8.99 -5.27 -8.20
CA LEU A 284 7.96 -4.26 -8.09
C LEU A 284 8.46 -2.94 -8.64
N MET A 285 7.64 -2.28 -9.44
CA MET A 285 7.92 -0.94 -9.95
C MET A 285 6.96 0.07 -9.29
N PRO A 286 7.38 1.32 -9.05
CA PRO A 286 6.47 2.37 -8.59
C PRO A 286 5.33 2.60 -9.57
N GLY A 287 4.13 2.87 -9.05
CA GLY A 287 2.96 3.17 -9.86
C GLY A 287 2.14 1.95 -10.31
N GLN A 288 2.54 0.71 -9.98
CA GLN A 288 1.76 -0.48 -10.32
C GLN A 288 0.49 -0.58 -9.48
N PHE A 289 -0.61 -0.94 -10.14
CA PHE A 289 -1.84 -1.33 -9.46
C PHE A 289 -1.77 -2.80 -9.05
N VAL A 290 -2.07 -3.05 -7.79
CA VAL A 290 -1.96 -4.36 -7.14
C VAL A 290 -3.14 -4.56 -6.19
N LYS A 291 -3.30 -5.78 -5.67
CA LYS A 291 -4.23 -6.07 -4.58
C LYS A 291 -3.43 -6.39 -3.32
N VAL A 292 -3.80 -5.75 -2.23
CA VAL A 292 -3.27 -6.02 -0.89
C VAL A 292 -4.26 -6.90 -0.15
N THR A 293 -3.79 -8.00 0.40
CA THR A 293 -4.54 -8.85 1.33
C THR A 293 -3.93 -8.73 2.71
N LEU A 294 -4.72 -8.24 3.66
CA LEU A 294 -4.34 -8.18 5.07
C LEU A 294 -4.55 -9.57 5.69
N LYS A 295 -3.51 -10.07 6.38
CA LYS A 295 -3.50 -11.35 7.08
C LYS A 295 -3.28 -11.15 8.58
N GLY A 296 -3.65 -12.17 9.36
CA GLY A 296 -3.49 -12.15 10.82
C GLY A 296 -4.69 -11.58 11.57
N ILE A 297 -5.81 -11.35 10.90
CA ILE A 297 -7.10 -11.02 11.54
C ILE A 297 -7.83 -12.33 11.80
N GLU A 298 -8.20 -12.61 13.04
CA GLU A 298 -8.96 -13.82 13.41
C GLU A 298 -10.34 -13.46 13.94
N ALA A 299 -11.38 -14.08 13.37
CA ALA A 299 -12.71 -14.09 13.96
C ALA A 299 -12.77 -15.19 15.01
N LYS A 300 -13.09 -14.82 16.25
CA LYS A 300 -13.30 -15.76 17.35
C LYS A 300 -14.73 -16.30 17.34
N ASP A 301 -14.88 -17.56 17.67
CA ASP A 301 -16.20 -18.22 17.81
C ASP A 301 -17.12 -18.02 16.60
N ALA A 302 -16.54 -17.91 15.40
CA ALA A 302 -17.29 -17.71 14.18
C ALA A 302 -18.01 -18.99 13.73
N ILE A 303 -19.25 -18.82 13.25
CA ILE A 303 -20.01 -19.85 12.57
C ILE A 303 -19.86 -19.67 11.07
N VAL A 304 -19.42 -20.73 10.39
CA VAL A 304 -19.32 -20.75 8.93
C VAL A 304 -19.99 -21.99 8.38
N ILE A 305 -20.74 -21.81 7.29
CA ILE A 305 -21.40 -22.89 6.57
C ILE A 305 -21.09 -22.80 5.07
N PRO A 306 -21.13 -23.89 4.31
CA PRO A 306 -20.97 -23.85 2.87
C PRO A 306 -22.02 -22.93 2.20
N GLN A 307 -21.63 -22.18 1.16
CA GLN A 307 -22.54 -21.29 0.42
C GLN A 307 -23.75 -22.05 -0.13
N LYS A 308 -23.55 -23.31 -0.55
CA LYS A 308 -24.62 -24.19 -1.05
C LYS A 308 -25.71 -24.52 -0.01
N ALA A 309 -25.45 -24.28 1.28
CA ALA A 309 -26.41 -24.49 2.36
C ALA A 309 -27.35 -23.28 2.56
N VAL A 310 -27.08 -22.14 1.95
CA VAL A 310 -27.85 -20.91 2.10
C VAL A 310 -28.78 -20.74 0.90
N GLY A 311 -30.07 -20.77 1.18
CA GLY A 311 -31.12 -20.42 0.21
C GLY A 311 -31.43 -18.93 0.24
N THR A 312 -31.96 -18.42 -0.87
CA THR A 312 -32.44 -17.03 -0.98
C THR A 312 -33.94 -17.04 -1.28
N SER A 313 -34.72 -16.27 -0.54
CA SER A 313 -36.16 -16.08 -0.70
C SER A 313 -36.50 -14.59 -0.82
N ALA A 314 -37.77 -14.28 -1.07
CA ALA A 314 -38.26 -12.90 -1.05
C ALA A 314 -38.10 -12.21 0.32
N GLN A 315 -38.00 -13.00 1.41
CA GLN A 315 -37.82 -12.50 2.79
C GLN A 315 -36.35 -12.38 3.19
N GLY A 316 -35.41 -12.83 2.36
CA GLY A 316 -33.98 -12.80 2.63
C GLY A 316 -33.31 -14.18 2.54
N GLN A 317 -32.14 -14.27 3.14
CA GLN A 317 -31.35 -15.53 3.19
C GLN A 317 -31.88 -16.45 4.30
N PHE A 318 -31.91 -17.75 4.04
CA PHE A 318 -32.34 -18.77 4.98
C PHE A 318 -31.51 -20.05 4.84
N VAL A 319 -31.55 -20.86 5.87
CA VAL A 319 -31.04 -22.24 5.89
C VAL A 319 -32.12 -23.20 6.35
N TYR A 320 -31.97 -24.48 6.02
CA TYR A 320 -32.78 -25.51 6.66
C TYR A 320 -31.97 -26.13 7.80
N VAL A 321 -32.54 -26.06 9.00
CA VAL A 321 -32.04 -26.72 10.21
C VAL A 321 -32.90 -27.94 10.49
N VAL A 322 -32.27 -29.07 10.69
CA VAL A 322 -33.00 -30.31 11.01
C VAL A 322 -33.04 -30.46 12.52
N GLY A 323 -34.27 -30.55 13.05
CA GLY A 323 -34.48 -30.80 14.46
C GLY A 323 -34.26 -32.26 14.88
N GLU A 324 -34.28 -32.52 16.18
CA GLU A 324 -34.21 -33.91 16.73
C GLU A 324 -35.36 -34.80 16.27
N ASP A 325 -36.48 -34.18 15.86
CA ASP A 325 -37.65 -34.81 15.27
C ASP A 325 -37.46 -35.29 13.80
N GLY A 326 -36.30 -34.99 13.19
CA GLY A 326 -35.99 -35.28 11.79
C GLY A 326 -36.74 -34.37 10.80
N VAL A 327 -37.28 -33.24 11.25
CA VAL A 327 -38.00 -32.29 10.42
C VAL A 327 -37.08 -31.12 10.06
N ALA A 328 -37.14 -30.70 8.80
CA ALA A 328 -36.34 -29.55 8.31
C ALA A 328 -37.12 -28.24 8.48
N HIS A 329 -36.65 -27.35 9.36
CA HIS A 329 -37.23 -26.04 9.60
C HIS A 329 -36.48 -24.97 8.86
N SER A 330 -37.20 -24.08 8.16
CA SER A 330 -36.60 -22.93 7.54
C SER A 330 -36.26 -21.86 8.60
N ARG A 331 -34.99 -21.48 8.71
CA ARG A 331 -34.53 -20.49 9.66
C ARG A 331 -33.85 -19.32 8.92
N PRO A 332 -34.29 -18.07 9.10
CA PRO A 332 -33.64 -16.91 8.51
C PRO A 332 -32.26 -16.72 9.10
N VAL A 333 -31.28 -16.34 8.24
CA VAL A 333 -29.89 -16.11 8.64
C VAL A 333 -29.38 -14.78 8.05
N GLU A 334 -28.51 -14.14 8.80
CA GLU A 334 -27.75 -12.99 8.31
C GLU A 334 -26.31 -13.42 8.02
N THR A 335 -25.86 -13.19 6.78
CA THR A 335 -24.45 -13.42 6.41
C THR A 335 -23.62 -12.15 6.61
N ALA A 336 -22.38 -12.28 7.14
CA ALA A 336 -21.47 -11.18 7.40
C ALA A 336 -20.31 -11.08 6.39
N GLY A 337 -20.22 -12.04 5.45
CA GLY A 337 -19.16 -12.09 4.45
C GLY A 337 -18.93 -13.52 3.94
N THR A 338 -17.93 -13.65 3.08
CA THR A 338 -17.55 -14.95 2.48
C THR A 338 -16.07 -15.23 2.73
N GLN A 339 -15.73 -16.50 2.85
CA GLN A 339 -14.35 -17.00 2.83
C GLN A 339 -14.31 -18.24 1.94
N GLY A 340 -13.71 -18.09 0.77
CA GLY A 340 -13.74 -19.15 -0.23
C GLY A 340 -15.17 -19.53 -0.61
N ASP A 341 -15.54 -20.80 -0.40
CA ASP A 341 -16.86 -21.36 -0.67
C ASP A 341 -17.83 -21.34 0.53
N ARG A 342 -17.49 -20.63 1.62
CA ARG A 342 -18.27 -20.61 2.87
C ARG A 342 -18.76 -19.19 3.20
N PHE A 343 -19.94 -19.09 3.83
CA PHE A 343 -20.49 -17.87 4.40
C PHE A 343 -20.22 -17.80 5.91
N PHE A 344 -19.86 -16.62 6.39
CA PHE A 344 -19.90 -16.27 7.81
C PHE A 344 -21.35 -15.96 8.19
N ILE A 345 -21.85 -16.61 9.24
CA ILE A 345 -23.20 -16.36 9.78
C ILE A 345 -23.08 -15.46 11.01
N SER A 346 -23.70 -14.29 10.93
CA SER A 346 -23.75 -13.35 12.05
C SER A 346 -24.92 -13.57 13.00
N LYS A 347 -26.04 -14.07 12.45
CA LYS A 347 -27.25 -14.37 13.23
C LYS A 347 -28.03 -15.53 12.60
N GLY A 348 -28.79 -16.22 13.44
CA GLY A 348 -29.72 -17.25 13.00
C GLY A 348 -29.28 -18.69 13.20
N LEU A 349 -28.00 -18.94 13.55
CA LEU A 349 -27.51 -20.28 13.87
C LEU A 349 -26.81 -20.34 15.23
N GLU A 350 -26.87 -21.50 15.85
CA GLU A 350 -26.17 -21.82 17.09
C GLU A 350 -25.25 -23.04 16.90
N ALA A 351 -24.27 -23.17 17.78
CA ALA A 351 -23.44 -24.37 17.79
C ALA A 351 -24.29 -25.60 18.14
N GLY A 352 -24.13 -26.67 17.35
CA GLY A 352 -24.92 -27.89 17.49
C GLY A 352 -26.05 -28.01 16.47
N ASP A 353 -26.49 -26.91 15.84
CA ASP A 353 -27.50 -26.97 14.78
C ASP A 353 -27.04 -27.89 13.63
N GLN A 354 -27.95 -28.74 13.10
CA GLN A 354 -27.71 -29.55 11.93
C GLN A 354 -28.27 -28.85 10.69
N VAL A 355 -27.37 -28.28 9.87
CA VAL A 355 -27.75 -27.51 8.68
C VAL A 355 -27.66 -28.40 7.43
N VAL A 356 -28.69 -28.33 6.60
CA VAL A 356 -28.72 -29.08 5.31
C VAL A 356 -27.70 -28.41 4.35
N VAL A 357 -26.71 -29.17 3.93
CA VAL A 357 -25.66 -28.73 3.00
C VAL A 357 -25.82 -29.26 1.59
N GLU A 358 -26.54 -30.41 1.43
CA GLU A 358 -26.89 -30.97 0.10
C GLU A 358 -28.33 -31.41 0.06
N GLY A 359 -28.93 -31.27 -1.11
CA GLY A 359 -30.35 -31.63 -1.30
C GLY A 359 -31.33 -30.50 -1.02
N LEU A 360 -30.87 -29.24 -0.84
CA LEU A 360 -31.68 -28.07 -0.49
C LEU A 360 -32.91 -27.91 -1.42
N ALA A 361 -32.79 -28.17 -2.72
CA ALA A 361 -33.90 -28.08 -3.68
C ALA A 361 -35.00 -29.12 -3.47
N LYS A 362 -34.72 -30.19 -2.75
CA LYS A 362 -35.66 -31.29 -2.45
C LYS A 362 -36.38 -31.10 -1.12
N VAL A 363 -35.85 -30.23 -0.26
CA VAL A 363 -36.39 -29.97 1.08
C VAL A 363 -37.57 -29.01 1.00
N ARG A 364 -38.61 -29.27 1.76
CA ARG A 364 -39.72 -28.37 2.02
C ARG A 364 -39.76 -28.05 3.50
N ALA A 365 -40.02 -26.79 3.83
CA ALA A 365 -40.16 -26.39 5.23
C ALA A 365 -41.21 -27.27 5.96
N ASP A 366 -40.90 -27.63 7.20
CA ASP A 366 -41.75 -28.40 8.13
C ASP A 366 -42.13 -29.75 7.59
N LYS A 367 -41.21 -30.40 6.81
CA LYS A 367 -41.37 -31.76 6.34
C LYS A 367 -40.22 -32.67 6.80
N PRO A 368 -40.52 -33.97 7.05
CA PRO A 368 -39.50 -34.91 7.47
C PRO A 368 -38.47 -35.15 6.36
N VAL A 369 -37.21 -35.28 6.75
CA VAL A 369 -36.06 -35.59 5.87
C VAL A 369 -35.30 -36.77 6.41
N LYS A 370 -34.62 -37.53 5.52
CA LYS A 370 -33.74 -38.61 5.91
C LYS A 370 -32.30 -38.09 5.95
N LEU A 371 -31.72 -38.14 7.14
CA LEU A 371 -30.38 -37.62 7.36
C LEU A 371 -29.31 -38.57 6.80
N VAL A 372 -28.39 -38.01 6.01
CA VAL A 372 -27.11 -38.60 5.68
C VAL A 372 -26.07 -37.65 6.26
N VAL A 373 -25.34 -38.06 7.29
CA VAL A 373 -24.31 -37.23 7.93
C VAL A 373 -23.13 -37.11 6.95
N ALA A 374 -22.74 -35.87 6.60
CA ALA A 374 -21.50 -35.62 5.85
C ALA A 374 -20.32 -36.05 6.71
N GLU A 375 -19.50 -36.95 6.22
CA GLU A 375 -18.17 -37.18 6.79
C GLU A 375 -17.38 -35.87 6.71
N GLN A 376 -16.98 -35.31 7.84
CA GLN A 376 -16.18 -34.06 7.85
C GLN A 376 -14.88 -34.33 7.08
N PRO A 377 -14.53 -33.50 6.08
CA PRO A 377 -13.22 -33.61 5.45
C PRO A 377 -12.14 -33.47 6.53
N ALA A 378 -11.28 -34.51 6.59
CA ALA A 378 -10.16 -34.57 7.52
C ALA A 378 -9.34 -33.24 7.46
N ARG A 379 -8.92 -32.74 8.63
CA ARG A 379 -8.00 -31.61 8.76
C ARG A 379 -6.85 -31.74 7.75
N PRO A 380 -6.55 -30.68 6.96
CA PRO A 380 -5.25 -30.64 6.32
C PRO A 380 -4.20 -30.67 7.43
N ALA A 381 -3.37 -31.72 7.43
CA ALA A 381 -2.24 -31.82 8.33
C ALA A 381 -1.36 -30.57 8.15
N THR A 382 -1.15 -29.84 9.23
CA THR A 382 -0.16 -28.78 9.32
C THR A 382 1.18 -29.38 8.92
N ALA A 383 1.66 -29.07 7.73
CA ALA A 383 3.02 -29.40 7.32
C ALA A 383 3.96 -28.62 8.23
N ALA A 384 4.50 -29.31 9.24
CA ALA A 384 5.68 -28.89 9.95
C ALA A 384 6.87 -29.00 9.00
N ARG A 385 7.42 -27.83 8.60
CA ARG A 385 8.85 -27.64 8.33
C ARG A 385 9.17 -26.14 8.21
#